data_6ecb1db12c97a7f01003d95f0e81000e
#
_entry.id   6ecb1db12c97a7f01003d95f0e81000e
#
_cell.length_a   1.000
_cell.length_b   1.000
_cell.length_c   1.000
_cell.angle_alpha   90.00
_cell.angle_beta   90.00
_cell.angle_gamma   90.00
#
_symmetry.space_group_name_H-M   'P 1'
#
loop_
_entity.id
_entity.type
_entity.pdbx_description
1 polymer ?
#
loop_
_entity_poly.entity_id
_entity_poly.type
_entity_poly.pdbx_seq_one_letter_code
_entity_poly.pdbx_strand_id
1 'polypeptide(L)'
;MKRVAVFIDGNNFYYGLRKIYGKNKSLKDFDFEHFANFLSRNEKVVAIYYYNAQLDREFNPSKFKSQKEFFQKLKSIPNFNLVLCRLLKRNIAKTNKHYYIIKEDDIHMAVDMVDGSAYDTFDTAVLVSGDGDFVPAVKSVKNRNKKVENVYFNKSSSRNLKNHCDKSLELTKEILDKFFNN
;
A
#
# COMPACT_ATOMS: atom_id res chain seq x y z
N MET A 1 7.79 -12.46 -20.38
CA MET A 1 6.84 -11.71 -19.55
C MET A 1 7.57 -11.30 -18.29
N LYS A 2 7.60 -10.01 -17.95
CA LYS A 2 8.27 -9.53 -16.74
C LYS A 2 7.47 -9.84 -15.49
N ARG A 3 8.19 -10.04 -14.39
CA ARG A 3 7.60 -10.29 -13.07
C ARG A 3 7.37 -8.95 -12.37
N VAL A 4 6.15 -8.70 -11.94
CA VAL A 4 5.77 -7.45 -11.23
C VAL A 4 5.36 -7.78 -9.80
N ALA A 5 5.98 -7.11 -8.82
CA ALA A 5 5.54 -7.10 -7.44
C ALA A 5 4.93 -5.73 -7.11
N VAL A 6 3.76 -5.73 -6.47
CA VAL A 6 3.03 -4.53 -6.08
C VAL A 6 3.12 -4.36 -4.57
N PHE A 7 3.62 -3.22 -4.11
CA PHE A 7 3.80 -2.89 -2.69
C PHE A 7 2.86 -1.74 -2.32
N ILE A 8 1.88 -2.02 -1.47
CA ILE A 8 0.81 -1.07 -1.14
C ILE A 8 0.93 -0.63 0.33
N ASP A 9 1.24 0.64 0.52
CA ASP A 9 1.10 1.32 1.81
C ASP A 9 -0.39 1.45 2.14
N GLY A 10 -0.90 0.57 2.99
CA GLY A 10 -2.32 0.48 3.29
C GLY A 10 -2.87 1.71 3.98
N ASN A 11 -2.05 2.40 4.77
CA ASN A 11 -2.44 3.63 5.45
C ASN A 11 -2.54 4.81 4.46
N ASN A 12 -1.51 4.99 3.64
CA ASN A 12 -1.49 6.02 2.58
C ASN A 12 -2.64 5.80 1.59
N PHE A 13 -2.86 4.54 1.19
CA PHE A 13 -3.95 4.16 0.27
C PHE A 13 -5.33 4.43 0.86
N TYR A 14 -5.57 4.03 2.12
CA TYR A 14 -6.83 4.31 2.82
C TYR A 14 -7.14 5.80 2.89
N TYR A 15 -6.18 6.61 3.34
CA TYR A 15 -6.41 8.05 3.46
C TYR A 15 -6.52 8.73 2.10
N GLY A 16 -5.82 8.24 1.07
CA GLY A 16 -5.96 8.70 -0.30
C GLY A 16 -7.38 8.50 -0.83
N LEU A 17 -7.94 7.30 -0.68
CA LEU A 17 -9.33 7.01 -1.04
C LEU A 17 -10.32 7.85 -0.24
N ARG A 18 -10.09 8.00 1.07
CA ARG A 18 -10.97 8.83 1.94
C ARG A 18 -10.99 10.30 1.52
N LYS A 19 -9.91 10.83 0.98
CA LYS A 19 -9.84 12.21 0.44
C LYS A 19 -10.65 12.37 -0.84
N ILE A 20 -10.74 11.32 -1.68
CA ILE A 20 -11.48 11.36 -2.95
C ILE A 20 -12.96 11.06 -2.75
N TYR A 21 -13.28 10.02 -1.99
CA TYR A 21 -14.66 9.49 -1.88
C TYR A 21 -15.38 9.82 -0.57
N GLY A 22 -14.68 10.39 0.40
CA GLY A 22 -15.26 10.58 1.73
C GLY A 22 -15.69 9.24 2.35
N LYS A 23 -16.98 9.08 2.70
CA LYS A 23 -17.55 7.85 3.23
C LYS A 23 -18.31 7.01 2.18
N ASN A 24 -18.35 7.46 0.94
CA ASN A 24 -19.21 6.88 -0.09
C ASN A 24 -18.67 5.56 -0.68
N LYS A 25 -17.38 5.28 -0.53
CA LYS A 25 -16.75 4.03 -0.98
C LYS A 25 -15.98 3.39 0.18
N SER A 26 -15.98 2.05 0.21
CA SER A 26 -15.28 1.25 1.21
C SER A 26 -14.13 0.47 0.58
N LEU A 27 -13.03 0.29 1.30
CA LEU A 27 -11.95 -0.61 0.88
C LEU A 27 -12.41 -2.06 0.71
N LYS A 28 -13.50 -2.47 1.36
CA LYS A 28 -14.07 -3.82 1.20
C LYS A 28 -14.60 -4.05 -0.22
N ASP A 29 -15.03 -2.98 -0.89
CA ASP A 29 -15.63 -3.04 -2.22
C ASP A 29 -14.58 -2.81 -3.33
N PHE A 30 -13.32 -2.55 -2.94
CA PHE A 30 -12.22 -2.34 -3.87
C PHE A 30 -11.63 -3.68 -4.33
N ASP A 31 -11.48 -3.82 -5.65
CA ASP A 31 -10.88 -4.99 -6.30
C ASP A 31 -9.37 -4.83 -6.43
N PHE A 32 -8.63 -5.33 -5.43
CA PHE A 32 -7.17 -5.26 -5.39
C PHE A 32 -6.51 -6.15 -6.44
N GLU A 33 -7.12 -7.25 -6.83
CA GLU A 33 -6.59 -8.14 -7.88
C GLU A 33 -6.63 -7.46 -9.24
N HIS A 34 -7.80 -6.92 -9.62
CA HIS A 34 -7.95 -6.15 -10.85
C HIS A 34 -7.04 -4.91 -10.86
N PHE A 35 -6.93 -4.22 -9.72
CA PHE A 35 -6.03 -3.08 -9.58
C PHE A 35 -4.56 -3.44 -9.79
N ALA A 36 -4.07 -4.54 -9.20
CA ALA A 36 -2.70 -5.00 -9.39
C ALA A 36 -2.44 -5.42 -10.87
N ASN A 37 -3.40 -6.09 -11.50
CA ASN A 37 -3.33 -6.44 -12.92
C ASN A 37 -3.29 -5.20 -13.82
N PHE A 38 -4.07 -4.18 -13.52
CA PHE A 38 -4.00 -2.90 -14.22
C PHE A 38 -2.63 -2.24 -14.08
N LEU A 39 -2.07 -2.20 -12.87
CA LEU A 39 -0.75 -1.62 -12.61
C LEU A 39 0.38 -2.39 -13.31
N SER A 40 0.25 -3.69 -13.45
CA SER A 40 1.24 -4.53 -14.13
C SER A 40 1.27 -4.36 -15.66
N ARG A 41 0.25 -3.73 -16.25
CA ARG A 41 0.12 -3.54 -17.70
C ARG A 41 0.27 -4.84 -18.49
N ASN A 42 -0.45 -5.87 -18.07
CA ASN A 42 -0.45 -7.22 -18.65
C ASN A 42 0.86 -8.01 -18.46
N GLU A 43 1.79 -7.53 -17.63
CA GLU A 43 2.91 -8.32 -17.15
C GLU A 43 2.46 -9.24 -15.99
N LYS A 44 3.28 -10.24 -15.66
CA LYS A 44 2.92 -11.23 -14.64
C LYS A 44 3.01 -10.64 -13.22
N VAL A 45 1.88 -10.50 -12.53
CA VAL A 45 1.86 -10.18 -11.10
C VAL A 45 2.33 -11.41 -10.31
N VAL A 46 3.49 -11.31 -9.67
CA VAL A 46 4.08 -12.40 -8.87
C VAL A 46 3.80 -12.26 -7.38
N ALA A 47 3.57 -11.05 -6.89
CA ALA A 47 3.20 -10.78 -5.51
C ALA A 47 2.47 -9.44 -5.38
N ILE A 48 1.52 -9.39 -4.44
CA ILE A 48 0.87 -8.16 -3.98
C ILE A 48 1.11 -8.10 -2.47
N TYR A 49 1.77 -7.05 -2.00
CA TYR A 49 2.00 -6.80 -0.57
C TYR A 49 1.13 -5.65 -0.11
N TYR A 50 0.45 -5.82 1.01
CA TYR A 50 -0.37 -4.79 1.63
C TYR A 50 0.03 -4.63 3.10
N TYR A 51 0.60 -3.48 3.44
CA TYR A 51 1.12 -3.18 4.76
C TYR A 51 0.08 -2.43 5.57
N ASN A 52 -0.26 -2.95 6.75
CA ASN A 52 -1.22 -2.31 7.65
C ASN A 52 -1.02 -2.84 9.08
N ALA A 53 -1.80 -2.34 10.04
CA ALA A 53 -1.84 -2.85 11.40
C ALA A 53 -3.24 -3.32 11.78
N GLN A 54 -3.32 -4.37 12.60
CA GLN A 54 -4.59 -4.80 13.18
C GLN A 54 -5.09 -3.76 14.17
N LEU A 55 -6.34 -3.32 14.02
CA LEU A 55 -6.97 -2.40 14.96
C LEU A 55 -7.14 -3.04 16.34
N ASP A 56 -7.18 -2.20 17.36
CA ASP A 56 -7.47 -2.61 18.72
C ASP A 56 -8.96 -2.96 18.87
N ARG A 57 -9.23 -4.20 19.29
CA ARG A 57 -10.60 -4.70 19.50
C ARG A 57 -11.32 -3.96 20.62
N GLU A 58 -10.62 -3.63 21.71
CA GLU A 58 -11.21 -2.97 22.87
C GLU A 58 -11.60 -1.52 22.57
N PHE A 59 -10.80 -0.86 21.71
CA PHE A 59 -11.07 0.54 21.35
C PHE A 59 -12.28 0.68 20.43
N ASN A 60 -12.42 -0.18 19.42
CA ASN A 60 -13.56 -0.14 18.50
C ASN A 60 -13.90 -1.55 17.94
N PRO A 61 -14.75 -2.32 18.67
CA PRO A 61 -15.10 -3.68 18.27
C PRO A 61 -15.70 -3.81 16.87
N SER A 62 -16.53 -2.83 16.46
CA SER A 62 -17.17 -2.82 15.14
C SER A 62 -16.16 -2.62 14.02
N LYS A 63 -15.26 -1.64 14.16
CA LYS A 63 -14.20 -1.41 13.17
C LYS A 63 -13.21 -2.58 13.13
N PHE A 64 -12.88 -3.16 14.28
CA PHE A 64 -12.03 -4.35 14.35
C PHE A 64 -12.66 -5.52 13.56
N LYS A 65 -13.94 -5.82 13.78
CA LYS A 65 -14.66 -6.88 13.04
C LYS A 65 -14.65 -6.60 11.53
N SER A 66 -14.98 -5.37 11.15
CA SER A 66 -14.99 -4.93 9.75
C SER A 66 -13.61 -5.05 9.09
N GLN A 67 -12.54 -4.68 9.79
CA GLN A 67 -11.18 -4.82 9.28
C GLN A 67 -10.76 -6.30 9.16
N LYS A 68 -11.15 -7.14 10.14
CA LYS A 68 -10.87 -8.59 10.08
C LYS A 68 -11.50 -9.24 8.85
N GLU A 69 -12.75 -8.91 8.53
CA GLU A 69 -13.43 -9.38 7.32
C GLU A 69 -12.71 -8.90 6.05
N PHE A 70 -12.31 -7.64 6.02
CA PHE A 70 -11.51 -7.07 4.93
C PHE A 70 -10.19 -7.82 4.74
N PHE A 71 -9.45 -8.06 5.82
CA PHE A 71 -8.17 -8.79 5.76
C PHE A 71 -8.36 -10.25 5.33
N GLN A 72 -9.46 -10.89 5.70
CA GLN A 72 -9.79 -12.24 5.21
C GLN A 72 -10.04 -12.23 3.69
N LYS A 73 -10.75 -11.22 3.17
CA LYS A 73 -10.96 -11.04 1.75
C LYS A 73 -9.62 -10.85 1.01
N LEU A 74 -8.72 -10.02 1.53
CA LEU A 74 -7.40 -9.83 0.92
C LEU A 74 -6.59 -11.14 0.84
N LYS A 75 -6.60 -11.93 1.90
CA LYS A 75 -5.87 -13.22 1.96
C LYS A 75 -6.41 -14.28 1.00
N SER A 76 -7.63 -14.12 0.47
CA SER A 76 -8.19 -15.03 -0.54
C SER A 76 -7.76 -14.70 -1.97
N ILE A 77 -7.12 -13.55 -2.19
CA ILE A 77 -6.61 -13.15 -3.49
C ILE A 77 -5.29 -13.90 -3.77
N PRO A 78 -5.10 -14.48 -4.97
CA PRO A 78 -3.86 -15.17 -5.31
C PRO A 78 -2.62 -14.25 -5.19
N ASN A 79 -1.53 -14.79 -4.66
CA ASN A 79 -0.25 -14.07 -4.47
C ASN A 79 -0.34 -12.81 -3.58
N PHE A 80 -1.38 -12.71 -2.74
CA PHE A 80 -1.59 -11.56 -1.85
C PHE A 80 -0.96 -11.81 -0.48
N ASN A 81 -0.06 -10.93 -0.09
CA ASN A 81 0.68 -10.97 1.17
C ASN A 81 0.22 -9.81 2.07
N LEU A 82 -0.57 -10.12 3.09
CA LEU A 82 -0.94 -9.15 4.11
C LEU A 82 0.15 -9.10 5.18
N VAL A 83 0.88 -7.99 5.25
CA VAL A 83 1.91 -7.74 6.25
C VAL A 83 1.31 -6.91 7.38
N LEU A 84 1.22 -7.50 8.57
CA LEU A 84 0.67 -6.84 9.76
C LEU A 84 1.79 -6.24 10.60
N CYS A 85 1.81 -4.91 10.63
CA CYS A 85 2.75 -4.09 11.36
C CYS A 85 2.22 -3.77 12.77
N ARG A 86 3.05 -3.15 13.59
CA ARG A 86 2.73 -2.83 14.97
C ARG A 86 1.76 -1.64 15.07
N LEU A 87 0.69 -1.80 15.85
CA LEU A 87 -0.18 -0.70 16.25
C LEU A 87 0.26 -0.17 17.63
N LEU A 88 0.57 1.11 17.71
CA LEU A 88 1.00 1.74 18.94
C LEU A 88 -0.05 2.74 19.43
N LYS A 89 -0.53 2.53 20.67
CA LYS A 89 -1.41 3.45 21.37
C LYS A 89 -0.58 4.60 21.97
N ARG A 90 -1.00 5.84 21.74
CA ARG A 90 -0.39 7.05 22.29
C ARG A 90 -1.42 7.86 23.06
N ASN A 91 -1.10 8.24 24.28
CA ASN A 91 -1.95 9.10 25.09
C ASN A 91 -1.69 10.57 24.73
N ILE A 92 -2.76 11.37 24.71
CA ILE A 92 -2.65 12.83 24.58
C ILE A 92 -2.43 13.41 25.98
N ALA A 93 -1.27 14.06 26.17
CA ALA A 93 -0.90 14.63 27.47
C ALA A 93 -2.02 15.51 28.03
N LYS A 94 -2.24 15.41 29.36
CA LYS A 94 -3.26 16.16 30.10
C LYS A 94 -4.72 15.89 29.68
N THR A 95 -4.98 14.79 28.99
CA THR A 95 -6.35 14.35 28.62
C THR A 95 -6.49 12.84 28.79
N ASN A 96 -7.74 12.34 28.92
CA ASN A 96 -8.02 10.91 28.90
C ASN A 96 -8.17 10.38 27.44
N LYS A 97 -7.74 11.16 26.44
CA LYS A 97 -7.84 10.78 25.03
C LYS A 97 -6.55 10.11 24.57
N HIS A 98 -6.67 9.21 23.62
CA HIS A 98 -5.56 8.53 22.98
C HIS A 98 -5.80 8.44 21.47
N TYR A 99 -4.72 8.18 20.73
CA TYR A 99 -4.74 7.91 19.29
C TYR A 99 -3.82 6.74 18.98
N TYR A 100 -3.98 6.15 17.80
CA TYR A 100 -3.18 5.03 17.35
C TYR A 100 -2.31 5.42 16.16
N ILE A 101 -1.08 4.91 16.15
CA ILE A 101 -0.12 5.08 15.07
C ILE A 101 0.30 3.70 14.60
N ILE A 102 0.31 3.49 13.31
CA ILE A 102 0.99 2.33 12.71
C ILE A 102 2.49 2.62 12.77
N LYS A 103 3.27 1.61 13.09
CA LYS A 103 4.72 1.67 13.14
C LYS A 103 5.29 0.49 12.37
N GLU A 104 6.50 0.67 11.85
CA GLU A 104 7.28 -0.35 11.16
C GLU A 104 6.78 -0.67 9.74
N ASP A 105 5.62 -0.13 9.32
CA ASP A 105 5.03 -0.36 7.99
C ASP A 105 5.97 0.07 6.85
N ASP A 106 6.50 1.30 6.91
CA ASP A 106 7.44 1.83 5.91
C ASP A 106 8.75 1.03 5.89
N ILE A 107 9.24 0.64 7.08
CA ILE A 107 10.48 -0.14 7.21
C ILE A 107 10.29 -1.54 6.62
N HIS A 108 9.20 -2.25 6.97
CA HIS A 108 8.89 -3.55 6.39
C HIS A 108 8.79 -3.46 4.88
N MET A 109 8.04 -2.49 4.36
CA MET A 109 7.89 -2.31 2.92
C MET A 109 9.22 -2.00 2.22
N ALA A 110 10.05 -1.13 2.80
CA ALA A 110 11.37 -0.82 2.25
C ALA A 110 12.29 -2.05 2.23
N VAL A 111 12.31 -2.84 3.33
CA VAL A 111 13.10 -4.08 3.43
C VAL A 111 12.61 -5.10 2.41
N ASP A 112 11.30 -5.38 2.34
CA ASP A 112 10.74 -6.36 1.40
C ASP A 112 11.02 -5.99 -0.07
N MET A 113 10.99 -4.69 -0.41
CA MET A 113 11.38 -4.21 -1.75
C MET A 113 12.86 -4.47 -2.05
N VAL A 114 13.75 -4.18 -1.10
CA VAL A 114 15.20 -4.36 -1.26
C VAL A 114 15.56 -5.83 -1.31
N ASP A 115 15.05 -6.65 -0.40
CA ASP A 115 15.28 -8.08 -0.34
C ASP A 115 14.72 -8.79 -1.58
N GLY A 116 13.49 -8.48 -2.00
CA GLY A 116 12.92 -9.02 -3.22
C GLY A 116 13.75 -8.71 -4.47
N SER A 117 14.38 -7.52 -4.52
CA SER A 117 15.30 -7.17 -5.59
C SER A 117 16.63 -7.94 -5.51
N ALA A 118 17.12 -8.22 -4.29
CA ALA A 118 18.35 -8.96 -4.06
C ALA A 118 18.21 -10.46 -4.37
N TYR A 119 17.04 -11.04 -4.01
CA TYR A 119 16.71 -12.45 -4.30
C TYR A 119 16.10 -12.68 -5.68
N ASP A 120 16.08 -11.66 -6.54
CA ASP A 120 15.56 -11.73 -7.91
C ASP A 120 14.10 -12.24 -7.98
N THR A 121 13.24 -11.84 -7.05
CA THR A 121 11.83 -12.29 -7.02
C THR A 121 10.94 -11.54 -8.01
N PHE A 122 11.33 -10.34 -8.45
CA PHE A 122 10.62 -9.52 -9.43
C PHE A 122 11.59 -8.76 -10.37
N ASP A 123 11.07 -8.26 -11.48
CA ASP A 123 11.77 -7.40 -12.43
C ASP A 123 11.35 -5.93 -12.29
N THR A 124 10.11 -5.71 -11.84
CA THR A 124 9.56 -4.37 -11.59
C THR A 124 8.83 -4.35 -10.24
N ALA A 125 9.18 -3.41 -9.39
CA ALA A 125 8.42 -3.06 -8.19
C ALA A 125 7.46 -1.91 -8.50
N VAL A 126 6.17 -2.07 -8.18
CA VAL A 126 5.18 -0.98 -8.21
C VAL A 126 4.94 -0.53 -6.78
N LEU A 127 5.40 0.67 -6.43
CA LEU A 127 5.27 1.27 -5.11
C LEU A 127 4.03 2.16 -5.07
N VAL A 128 3.00 1.72 -4.34
CA VAL A 128 1.75 2.46 -4.13
C VAL A 128 1.84 3.23 -2.80
N SER A 129 2.54 4.34 -2.82
CA SER A 129 2.69 5.30 -1.72
C SER A 129 3.12 6.65 -2.27
N GLY A 130 2.81 7.72 -1.56
CA GLY A 130 3.30 9.07 -1.86
C GLY A 130 4.49 9.48 -1.01
N ASP A 131 4.98 8.62 -0.11
CA ASP A 131 5.98 8.98 0.88
C ASP A 131 7.39 9.05 0.30
N GLY A 132 8.06 10.18 0.54
CA GLY A 132 9.44 10.43 0.12
C GLY A 132 10.48 9.60 0.85
N ASP A 133 10.15 9.03 2.00
CA ASP A 133 11.06 8.23 2.81
C ASP A 133 11.44 6.90 2.14
N PHE A 134 10.70 6.48 1.10
CA PHE A 134 11.04 5.33 0.27
C PHE A 134 12.17 5.58 -0.74
N VAL A 135 12.65 6.81 -0.95
CA VAL A 135 13.72 7.11 -1.92
C VAL A 135 14.97 6.26 -1.73
N PRO A 136 15.47 6.00 -0.50
CA PRO A 136 16.62 5.11 -0.30
C PRO A 136 16.37 3.67 -0.78
N ALA A 137 15.19 3.11 -0.51
CA ALA A 137 14.79 1.78 -0.98
C ALA A 137 14.70 1.73 -2.51
N VAL A 138 14.08 2.73 -3.14
CA VAL A 138 14.01 2.86 -4.60
C VAL A 138 15.40 2.86 -5.23
N LYS A 139 16.33 3.66 -4.70
CA LYS A 139 17.73 3.68 -5.19
C LYS A 139 18.39 2.31 -5.06
N SER A 140 18.19 1.64 -3.93
CA SER A 140 18.78 0.31 -3.66
C SER A 140 18.24 -0.75 -4.65
N VAL A 141 16.95 -0.75 -4.92
CA VAL A 141 16.29 -1.64 -5.91
C VAL A 141 16.81 -1.37 -7.32
N LYS A 142 16.91 -0.09 -7.72
CA LYS A 142 17.40 0.30 -9.05
C LYS A 142 18.86 -0.03 -9.26
N ASN A 143 19.70 0.07 -8.23
CA ASN A 143 21.11 -0.34 -8.29
C ASN A 143 21.31 -1.84 -8.55
N ARG A 144 20.24 -2.65 -8.43
CA ARG A 144 20.20 -4.07 -8.78
C ARG A 144 19.58 -4.33 -10.15
N ASN A 145 19.54 -3.31 -11.01
CA ASN A 145 18.97 -3.38 -12.36
C ASN A 145 17.47 -3.74 -12.39
N LYS A 146 16.74 -3.47 -11.30
CA LYS A 146 15.28 -3.61 -11.24
C LYS A 146 14.62 -2.26 -11.53
N LYS A 147 13.38 -2.29 -12.03
CA LYS A 147 12.57 -1.07 -12.24
C LYS A 147 11.70 -0.78 -11.02
N VAL A 148 11.48 0.50 -10.77
CA VAL A 148 10.52 0.96 -9.77
C VAL A 148 9.56 1.95 -10.41
N GLU A 149 8.26 1.65 -10.33
CA GLU A 149 7.19 2.55 -10.76
C GLU A 149 6.44 3.05 -9.52
N ASN A 150 6.19 4.36 -9.45
CA ASN A 150 5.47 4.97 -8.34
C ASN A 150 4.00 5.21 -8.69
N VAL A 151 3.11 4.84 -7.79
CA VAL A 151 1.66 5.09 -7.88
C VAL A 151 1.23 5.88 -6.64
N TYR A 152 0.60 7.02 -6.83
CA TYR A 152 0.39 7.98 -5.75
C TYR A 152 -0.94 8.73 -5.85
N PHE A 153 -1.41 9.24 -4.72
CA PHE A 153 -2.48 10.21 -4.66
C PHE A 153 -1.89 11.63 -4.64
N ASN A 154 -2.43 12.56 -5.44
CA ASN A 154 -1.89 13.89 -5.63
C ASN A 154 -1.52 14.61 -4.32
N LYS A 155 -2.45 14.65 -3.36
CA LYS A 155 -2.28 15.36 -2.08
C LYS A 155 -1.25 14.74 -1.12
N SER A 156 -0.75 13.55 -1.40
CA SER A 156 0.27 12.86 -0.58
C SER A 156 1.54 12.54 -1.37
N SER A 157 1.73 13.15 -2.54
CA SER A 157 2.84 12.81 -3.43
C SER A 157 4.12 13.56 -3.08
N SER A 158 5.23 12.83 -3.00
CA SER A 158 6.58 13.38 -2.92
C SER A 158 7.16 13.59 -4.33
N ARG A 159 7.53 14.85 -4.65
CA ARG A 159 8.24 15.16 -5.90
C ARG A 159 9.58 14.41 -5.98
N ASN A 160 10.27 14.31 -4.84
CA ASN A 160 11.55 13.60 -4.75
C ASN A 160 11.39 12.12 -5.09
N LEU A 161 10.37 11.44 -4.54
CA LEU A 161 10.10 10.03 -4.86
C LEU A 161 9.80 9.84 -6.36
N LYS A 162 8.92 10.66 -6.93
CA LYS A 162 8.59 10.60 -8.36
C LYS A 162 9.81 10.73 -9.26
N ASN A 163 10.74 11.63 -8.93
CA ASN A 163 11.96 11.86 -9.73
C ASN A 163 12.96 10.69 -9.69
N HIS A 164 12.88 9.82 -8.68
CA HIS A 164 13.76 8.66 -8.57
C HIS A 164 13.17 7.38 -9.18
N CYS A 165 11.86 7.34 -9.39
CA CYS A 165 11.18 6.20 -10.02
C CYS A 165 11.27 6.26 -11.55
N ASP A 166 11.17 5.10 -12.21
CA ASP A 166 11.23 4.99 -13.67
C ASP A 166 9.96 5.52 -14.35
N LYS A 167 8.82 5.39 -13.66
CA LYS A 167 7.53 5.95 -14.05
C LYS A 167 6.75 6.34 -12.82
N SER A 168 5.78 7.24 -13.03
CA SER A 168 4.87 7.67 -11.97
C SER A 168 3.43 7.79 -12.51
N LEU A 169 2.46 7.27 -11.73
CA LEU A 169 1.04 7.29 -12.06
C LEU A 169 0.25 7.94 -10.92
N GLU A 170 -0.50 8.99 -11.23
CA GLU A 170 -1.45 9.58 -10.30
C GLU A 170 -2.76 8.78 -10.27
N LEU A 171 -3.22 8.42 -9.09
CA LEU A 171 -4.52 7.80 -8.87
C LEU A 171 -5.62 8.87 -8.85
N THR A 172 -6.23 9.09 -10.00
CA THR A 172 -7.41 9.94 -10.13
C THR A 172 -8.69 9.19 -9.79
N LYS A 173 -9.78 9.92 -9.53
CA LYS A 173 -11.09 9.32 -9.30
C LYS A 173 -11.52 8.41 -10.47
N GLU A 174 -11.30 8.88 -11.70
CA GLU A 174 -11.65 8.14 -12.92
C GLU A 174 -10.92 6.78 -13.03
N ILE A 175 -9.64 6.73 -12.65
CA ILE A 175 -8.87 5.48 -12.62
C ILE A 175 -9.42 4.56 -11.53
N LEU A 176 -9.66 5.10 -10.32
CA LEU A 176 -10.08 4.33 -9.16
C LEU A 176 -11.51 3.76 -9.29
N ASP A 177 -12.41 4.48 -9.95
CA ASP A 177 -13.80 4.03 -10.16
C ASP A 177 -13.89 2.69 -10.92
N LYS A 178 -12.85 2.32 -11.68
CA LYS A 178 -12.77 1.03 -12.41
C LYS A 178 -12.64 -0.19 -11.50
N PHE A 179 -12.23 0.01 -10.25
CA PHE A 179 -11.91 -1.06 -9.30
C PHE A 179 -12.90 -1.17 -8.14
N PHE A 180 -13.97 -0.39 -8.15
CA PHE A 180 -15.06 -0.56 -7.22
C PHE A 180 -16.20 -1.34 -7.89
N ASN A 181 -16.61 -2.43 -7.27
CA ASN A 181 -17.82 -3.14 -7.68
C ASN A 181 -19.03 -2.19 -7.53
N ASN A 182 -19.84 -2.12 -8.56
CA ASN A 182 -21.10 -1.37 -8.55
C ASN A 182 -22.11 -2.01 -7.62
#